data_e7718623e7354ee56ee2c83334dcfba2
#
_entry.id   e7718623e7354ee56ee2c83334dcfba2
#
_cell.length_a   1.000
_cell.length_b   1.000
_cell.length_c   1.000
_cell.angle_alpha   90.00
_cell.angle_beta   90.00
_cell.angle_gamma   90.00
#
_symmetry.space_group_name_H-M   'P 1'
#
loop_
_entity.id
_entity.type
_entity.pdbx_description
1 polymer ?
#
loop_
_entity_poly.entity_id
_entity_poly.type
_entity_poly.pdbx_seq_one_letter_code
_entity_poly.pdbx_strand_id
1 'polypeptide(L)'
;MPHPPAARALLASALSATALLGAAGCSVDDEPRPRWFSASASASGASPAVEQPAGSGAALTEAQAQAALVTEADLGEPWEPTRGARTWRDGLLKGATEDGDCQRLLDALYTEEPFGAPKGPQATSALDDGDTDAQLRYRVAAYPPADVDRTLDWMKSLPDRCGQFTVTTTRGVVQGVEVRDLPLPPVGDARQALRVTLAGETEEGELTYLTMDLAAVRVGEEAITLTNAGLDEVYAEVTQQAVQLGAQRLAEIRKRGRAQI
;
A
#
# COMPACT_ATOMS: atom_id res chain seq x y z
N MET A 1 34.48 31.72 -30.47
CA MET A 1 34.56 32.70 -29.37
C MET A 1 34.47 31.97 -28.06
N PRO A 2 35.36 32.21 -27.11
CA PRO A 2 35.71 31.27 -26.08
C PRO A 2 34.82 31.30 -24.85
N HIS A 3 34.64 30.09 -24.25
CA HIS A 3 33.99 29.88 -22.96
C HIS A 3 34.85 30.36 -21.78
N PRO A 4 34.26 30.88 -20.66
CA PRO A 4 34.96 31.03 -19.41
C PRO A 4 34.79 29.79 -18.52
N PRO A 5 35.78 29.49 -17.65
CA PRO A 5 35.82 28.27 -16.89
C PRO A 5 35.08 28.39 -15.54
N ALA A 6 34.58 27.21 -15.08
CA ALA A 6 33.92 26.96 -13.82
C ALA A 6 34.83 27.18 -12.60
N ALA A 7 34.31 27.88 -11.60
CA ALA A 7 34.90 27.94 -10.27
C ALA A 7 34.34 26.82 -9.39
N ARG A 8 35.22 25.92 -8.96
CA ARG A 8 34.96 24.92 -7.90
C ARG A 8 35.08 25.57 -6.55
N ALA A 9 34.02 25.60 -5.77
CA ALA A 9 34.07 25.90 -4.34
C ALA A 9 33.97 24.59 -3.54
N LEU A 10 35.07 24.21 -2.93
CA LEU A 10 35.16 23.17 -1.89
C LEU A 10 34.81 23.83 -0.55
N LEU A 11 33.78 23.31 0.12
CA LEU A 11 33.50 23.61 1.51
C LEU A 11 33.55 22.31 2.30
N ALA A 12 34.65 22.14 3.04
CA ALA A 12 34.80 21.17 4.10
C ALA A 12 34.29 21.79 5.41
N SER A 13 33.51 21.04 6.20
CA SER A 13 33.22 21.32 7.61
C SER A 13 32.80 20.04 8.28
N ALA A 14 33.65 19.40 9.01
CA ALA A 14 33.88 19.46 10.45
C ALA A 14 32.86 18.62 11.24
N LEU A 15 33.41 17.48 11.72
CA LEU A 15 32.86 16.59 12.74
C LEU A 15 32.67 17.33 14.07
N SER A 16 31.59 17.07 14.77
CA SER A 16 31.48 17.28 16.21
C SER A 16 30.87 16.04 16.86
N ALA A 17 31.70 15.25 17.48
CA ALA A 17 31.37 14.19 18.40
C ALA A 17 31.13 14.77 19.80
N THR A 18 29.98 14.51 20.40
CA THR A 18 29.76 14.71 21.84
C THR A 18 29.25 13.40 22.45
N ALA A 19 30.14 12.77 23.18
CA ALA A 19 29.89 11.70 24.11
C ALA A 19 29.43 12.29 25.46
N LEU A 20 28.34 11.79 26.02
CA LEU A 20 27.94 11.99 27.40
C LEU A 20 27.74 10.64 28.09
N LEU A 21 28.71 10.29 28.93
CA LEU A 21 28.60 9.27 29.95
C LEU A 21 27.74 9.83 31.11
N GLY A 22 26.83 9.07 31.62
CA GLY A 22 26.05 9.35 32.82
C GLY A 22 25.85 8.07 33.62
N ALA A 23 26.41 8.09 34.78
CA ALA A 23 26.80 7.08 35.72
C ALA A 23 25.64 6.36 36.45
N ALA A 24 26.00 5.20 36.94
CA ALA A 24 25.31 4.31 37.86
C ALA A 24 24.91 4.97 39.21
N GLY A 25 23.77 4.52 39.75
CA GLY A 25 23.37 4.74 41.13
C GLY A 25 22.72 3.48 41.69
N CYS A 26 23.52 2.66 42.38
CA CYS A 26 23.03 1.66 43.30
C CYS A 26 22.69 2.31 44.63
N SER A 27 21.53 2.03 45.20
CA SER A 27 21.26 2.21 46.61
C SER A 27 20.65 0.95 47.15
N VAL A 28 21.46 0.30 47.98
CA VAL A 28 21.05 -0.77 48.89
C VAL A 28 20.62 -0.08 50.19
N ASP A 29 19.44 -0.38 50.70
CA ASP A 29 19.08 -0.22 52.12
C ASP A 29 18.42 -1.45 52.63
N ASP A 30 19.12 -2.04 53.55
CA ASP A 30 18.81 -3.18 54.36
C ASP A 30 18.14 -2.68 55.68
N GLU A 31 17.04 -3.26 56.12
CA GLU A 31 16.68 -3.52 57.50
C GLU A 31 15.26 -4.08 57.69
N PRO A 32 14.95 -4.63 58.91
CA PRO A 32 14.70 -6.06 59.05
C PRO A 32 13.22 -6.41 59.37
N ARG A 33 12.99 -7.71 59.30
CA ARG A 33 11.69 -8.41 59.57
C ARG A 33 11.18 -8.23 61.02
N PRO A 34 9.82 -8.43 61.20
CA PRO A 34 9.44 -9.58 62.00
C PRO A 34 8.44 -10.52 61.29
N ARG A 35 8.69 -11.80 61.50
CA ARG A 35 7.82 -12.92 61.17
C ARG A 35 6.63 -12.93 62.10
N TRP A 36 5.43 -13.15 61.58
CA TRP A 36 4.32 -13.85 62.29
C TRP A 36 3.47 -14.60 61.25
N PHE A 37 3.51 -15.92 61.37
CA PHE A 37 2.52 -16.98 61.13
C PHE A 37 1.18 -16.54 60.48
N SER A 38 0.56 -17.21 59.59
CA SER A 38 0.20 -18.65 59.51
C SER A 38 -0.57 -18.93 58.21
N ALA A 39 -0.29 -20.09 57.69
CA ALA A 39 -1.18 -21.11 57.14
C ALA A 39 -2.35 -20.76 56.22
N SER A 40 -2.31 -21.44 55.08
CA SER A 40 -3.37 -22.18 54.44
C SER A 40 -4.52 -21.42 53.80
N ALA A 41 -4.53 -21.48 52.49
CA ALA A 41 -5.59 -22.17 51.74
C ALA A 41 -5.19 -22.18 50.27
N SER A 42 -4.90 -23.37 49.78
CA SER A 42 -4.91 -23.65 48.34
C SER A 42 -6.33 -23.42 47.83
N ALA A 43 -6.53 -22.33 47.15
CA ALA A 43 -7.65 -22.19 46.24
C ALA A 43 -7.05 -22.20 44.82
N SER A 44 -7.06 -23.38 44.20
CA SER A 44 -6.96 -23.51 42.75
C SER A 44 -8.15 -22.79 42.14
N GLY A 45 -7.98 -21.49 41.95
CA GLY A 45 -8.84 -20.71 41.08
C GLY A 45 -8.43 -21.05 39.65
N ALA A 46 -9.15 -21.96 39.04
CA ALA A 46 -9.14 -22.08 37.58
C ALA A 46 -9.56 -20.71 37.04
N SER A 47 -8.59 -19.98 36.45
CA SER A 47 -8.92 -18.85 35.60
C SER A 47 -9.86 -19.34 34.51
N PRO A 48 -11.00 -18.67 34.28
CA PRO A 48 -11.84 -19.02 33.16
C PRO A 48 -10.96 -18.83 31.91
N ALA A 49 -10.76 -19.92 31.16
CA ALA A 49 -10.25 -19.84 29.80
C ALA A 49 -11.21 -18.89 29.08
N VAL A 50 -10.70 -17.72 28.68
CA VAL A 50 -11.39 -16.88 27.73
C VAL A 50 -11.48 -17.75 26.49
N GLU A 51 -12.67 -18.26 26.19
CA GLU A 51 -12.98 -18.87 24.91
C GLU A 51 -12.70 -17.80 23.86
N GLN A 52 -11.54 -17.91 23.21
CA GLN A 52 -11.30 -17.23 21.96
C GLN A 52 -12.37 -17.73 20.98
N PRO A 53 -13.11 -16.83 20.32
CA PRO A 53 -14.08 -17.25 19.34
C PRO A 53 -13.35 -18.09 18.29
N ALA A 54 -13.75 -19.35 18.18
CA ALA A 54 -13.32 -20.25 17.14
C ALA A 54 -13.81 -19.68 15.80
N GLY A 55 -12.90 -19.05 15.02
CA GLY A 55 -13.26 -18.48 13.73
C GLY A 55 -12.22 -17.60 13.07
N SER A 56 -11.19 -17.14 13.77
CA SER A 56 -10.10 -16.39 13.12
C SER A 56 -9.03 -17.39 12.71
N GLY A 57 -8.92 -17.67 11.41
CA GLY A 57 -7.69 -18.25 10.86
C GLY A 57 -6.51 -17.41 11.37
N ALA A 58 -5.36 -18.03 11.64
CA ALA A 58 -4.19 -17.30 12.16
C ALA A 58 -3.96 -16.06 11.29
N ALA A 59 -3.87 -14.89 11.93
CA ALA A 59 -3.62 -13.63 11.23
C ALA A 59 -2.34 -13.73 10.39
N LEU A 60 -2.36 -13.12 9.22
CA LEU A 60 -1.19 -13.07 8.33
C LEU A 60 0.00 -12.49 9.09
N THR A 61 1.17 -13.13 9.01
CA THR A 61 2.41 -12.57 9.53
C THR A 61 3.06 -11.66 8.48
N GLU A 62 3.96 -10.77 8.90
CA GLU A 62 4.71 -9.92 7.98
C GLU A 62 5.52 -10.73 6.96
N ALA A 63 6.17 -11.82 7.40
CA ALA A 63 6.89 -12.73 6.50
C ALA A 63 5.97 -13.39 5.46
N GLN A 64 4.74 -13.72 5.84
CA GLN A 64 3.74 -14.26 4.93
C GLN A 64 3.22 -13.19 3.95
N ALA A 65 3.02 -11.96 4.42
CA ALA A 65 2.66 -10.84 3.55
C ALA A 65 3.78 -10.59 2.52
N GLN A 66 5.03 -10.60 2.95
CA GLN A 66 6.19 -10.47 2.07
C GLN A 66 6.27 -11.61 1.04
N ALA A 67 6.00 -12.84 1.44
CA ALA A 67 6.00 -14.00 0.53
C ALA A 67 4.84 -13.99 -0.49
N ALA A 68 3.81 -13.17 -0.28
CA ALA A 68 2.68 -13.01 -1.20
C ALA A 68 2.90 -11.90 -2.24
N LEU A 69 3.99 -11.14 -2.15
CA LEU A 69 4.27 -10.06 -3.10
C LEU A 69 4.58 -10.58 -4.50
N VAL A 70 4.19 -9.79 -5.48
CA VAL A 70 4.64 -9.93 -6.87
C VAL A 70 6.00 -9.24 -7.02
N THR A 71 6.91 -9.87 -7.73
CA THR A 71 8.29 -9.43 -7.94
C THR A 71 8.58 -9.26 -9.43
N GLU A 72 9.72 -8.67 -9.75
CA GLU A 72 10.23 -8.54 -11.12
C GLU A 72 10.37 -9.90 -11.82
N ALA A 73 10.78 -10.94 -11.09
CA ALA A 73 10.90 -12.29 -11.63
C ALA A 73 9.55 -12.90 -12.06
N ASP A 74 8.44 -12.43 -11.51
CA ASP A 74 7.08 -12.88 -11.83
C ASP A 74 6.54 -12.25 -13.09
N LEU A 75 6.91 -11.01 -13.35
CA LEU A 75 6.47 -10.25 -14.52
C LEU A 75 7.41 -10.43 -15.70
N GLY A 76 8.69 -10.73 -15.41
CA GLY A 76 9.75 -10.84 -16.41
C GLY A 76 10.27 -9.48 -16.88
N GLU A 77 11.22 -9.51 -17.83
CA GLU A 77 11.70 -8.27 -18.46
C GLU A 77 10.55 -7.57 -19.22
N PRO A 78 10.47 -6.24 -19.20
CA PRO A 78 11.48 -5.27 -18.73
C PRO A 78 11.25 -4.74 -17.29
N TRP A 79 10.50 -5.45 -16.44
CA TRP A 79 10.18 -5.03 -15.08
C TRP A 79 11.37 -5.09 -14.14
N GLU A 80 11.64 -3.98 -13.45
CA GLU A 80 12.72 -3.84 -12.46
C GLU A 80 12.17 -3.25 -11.14
N PRO A 81 12.84 -3.50 -9.99
CA PRO A 81 12.48 -2.83 -8.74
C PRO A 81 12.58 -1.31 -8.88
N THR A 82 11.55 -0.59 -8.41
CA THR A 82 11.47 0.87 -8.50
C THR A 82 12.66 1.56 -7.83
N ARG A 83 13.26 2.52 -8.53
CA ARG A 83 14.41 3.32 -8.08
C ARG A 83 14.08 4.79 -7.82
N GLY A 84 12.87 5.12 -7.48
CA GLY A 84 12.50 6.51 -7.20
C GLY A 84 11.00 6.76 -7.27
N ALA A 85 10.60 7.99 -7.04
CA ALA A 85 9.22 8.43 -7.22
C ALA A 85 9.03 9.04 -8.61
N ARG A 86 7.93 8.69 -9.28
CA ARG A 86 7.56 9.31 -10.55
C ARG A 86 7.03 10.73 -10.31
N THR A 87 7.55 11.69 -11.04
CA THR A 87 7.24 13.11 -10.87
C THR A 87 5.82 13.47 -11.29
N TRP A 88 5.21 12.70 -12.21
CA TRP A 88 3.84 12.93 -12.68
C TRP A 88 2.76 12.77 -11.60
N ARG A 89 3.01 11.97 -10.56
CA ARG A 89 2.02 11.73 -9.48
C ARG A 89 1.56 13.02 -8.83
N ASP A 90 2.48 13.84 -8.40
CA ASP A 90 2.18 15.12 -7.73
C ASP A 90 1.53 16.13 -8.69
N GLY A 91 1.93 16.11 -9.96
CA GLY A 91 1.43 17.03 -10.96
C GLY A 91 0.00 16.74 -11.43
N LEU A 92 -0.35 15.45 -11.56
CA LEU A 92 -1.60 15.02 -12.17
C LEU A 92 -2.64 14.52 -11.17
N LEU A 93 -2.23 13.86 -10.07
CA LEU A 93 -3.17 13.31 -9.09
C LEU A 93 -3.54 14.27 -7.97
N LYS A 94 -2.73 15.29 -7.68
CA LYS A 94 -3.07 16.33 -6.70
C LYS A 94 -3.99 17.35 -7.33
N GLY A 95 -5.28 17.19 -7.08
CA GLY A 95 -6.30 18.08 -7.59
C GLY A 95 -7.57 17.99 -6.76
N ALA A 96 -8.51 18.89 -7.05
CA ALA A 96 -9.82 18.94 -6.40
C ALA A 96 -10.94 18.83 -7.43
N THR A 97 -12.01 18.12 -7.04
CA THR A 97 -13.28 18.05 -7.75
C THR A 97 -14.43 18.29 -6.76
N GLU A 98 -15.59 18.69 -7.27
CA GLU A 98 -16.75 19.01 -6.41
C GLU A 98 -17.48 17.74 -5.90
N ASP A 99 -17.40 16.63 -6.65
CA ASP A 99 -18.04 15.37 -6.25
C ASP A 99 -17.18 14.62 -5.23
N GLY A 100 -17.75 14.31 -4.07
CA GLY A 100 -17.03 13.68 -2.97
C GLY A 100 -16.57 12.23 -3.24
N ASP A 101 -17.31 11.46 -4.07
CA ASP A 101 -16.89 10.10 -4.44
C ASP A 101 -15.75 10.13 -5.46
N CYS A 102 -15.81 11.07 -6.41
CA CYS A 102 -14.75 11.27 -7.39
C CYS A 102 -13.49 11.84 -6.72
N GLN A 103 -13.63 12.72 -5.70
CA GLN A 103 -12.51 13.18 -4.88
C GLN A 103 -11.88 12.01 -4.11
N ARG A 104 -12.70 11.17 -3.48
CA ARG A 104 -12.22 9.97 -2.77
C ARG A 104 -11.45 9.03 -3.70
N LEU A 105 -11.87 8.90 -4.97
CA LEU A 105 -11.14 8.11 -5.97
C LEU A 105 -9.75 8.71 -6.23
N LEU A 106 -9.66 10.02 -6.46
CA LEU A 106 -8.37 10.70 -6.66
C LEU A 106 -7.44 10.54 -5.45
N ASP A 107 -7.98 10.69 -4.25
CA ASP A 107 -7.22 10.50 -3.01
C ASP A 107 -6.71 9.06 -2.89
N ALA A 108 -7.54 8.06 -3.22
CA ALA A 108 -7.17 6.66 -3.20
C ALA A 108 -6.08 6.32 -4.25
N LEU A 109 -6.14 6.91 -5.44
CA LEU A 109 -5.12 6.78 -6.47
C LEU A 109 -3.80 7.43 -6.05
N TYR A 110 -3.87 8.60 -5.41
CA TYR A 110 -2.69 9.32 -4.94
C TYR A 110 -2.00 8.60 -3.79
N THR A 111 -2.75 8.13 -2.80
CA THR A 111 -2.23 7.43 -1.62
C THR A 111 -1.95 5.95 -1.85
N GLU A 112 -2.52 5.34 -2.91
CA GLU A 112 -2.52 3.89 -3.16
C GLU A 112 -3.18 3.09 -2.02
N GLU A 113 -4.07 3.72 -1.28
CA GLU A 113 -4.73 3.16 -0.10
C GLU A 113 -6.26 3.23 -0.20
N PRO A 114 -6.90 2.50 -1.14
CA PRO A 114 -8.35 2.54 -1.32
C PRO A 114 -9.11 2.06 -0.06
N PHE A 115 -8.48 1.22 0.75
CA PHE A 115 -9.03 0.73 2.03
C PHE A 115 -8.60 1.56 3.25
N GLY A 116 -7.85 2.65 3.04
CA GLY A 116 -7.20 3.41 4.09
C GLY A 116 -5.99 2.67 4.68
N ALA A 117 -5.43 3.20 5.77
CA ALA A 117 -4.25 2.62 6.41
C ALA A 117 -4.54 1.21 6.95
N PRO A 118 -3.70 0.20 6.67
CA PRO A 118 -3.85 -1.15 7.19
C PRO A 118 -3.68 -1.19 8.71
N LYS A 119 -4.40 -2.09 9.37
CA LYS A 119 -4.37 -2.26 10.83
C LYS A 119 -3.53 -3.46 11.30
N GLY A 120 -2.95 -4.19 10.38
CA GLY A 120 -2.20 -5.43 10.65
C GLY A 120 -0.92 -5.54 9.81
N PRO A 121 -0.32 -6.73 9.77
CA PRO A 121 0.84 -7.01 8.93
C PRO A 121 0.57 -6.64 7.49
N GLN A 122 1.58 -6.08 6.84
CA GLN A 122 1.53 -5.65 5.46
C GLN A 122 2.88 -5.82 4.78
N ALA A 123 2.85 -5.90 3.46
CA ALA A 123 4.03 -5.84 2.62
C ALA A 123 3.71 -5.12 1.31
N THR A 124 4.70 -4.48 0.73
CA THR A 124 4.58 -3.75 -0.54
C THR A 124 5.74 -4.07 -1.47
N SER A 125 5.46 -4.12 -2.77
CA SER A 125 6.47 -4.08 -3.82
C SER A 125 6.15 -2.95 -4.79
N ALA A 126 7.20 -2.45 -5.43
CA ALA A 126 7.09 -1.42 -6.44
C ALA A 126 8.03 -1.76 -7.59
N LEU A 127 7.51 -1.79 -8.79
CA LEU A 127 8.22 -2.19 -10.01
C LEU A 127 8.04 -1.10 -11.08
N ASP A 128 9.09 -0.83 -11.83
CA ASP A 128 9.08 0.07 -12.98
C ASP A 128 9.26 -0.77 -14.25
N ASP A 129 8.46 -0.48 -15.27
CA ASP A 129 8.67 -1.00 -16.63
C ASP A 129 9.68 -0.08 -17.34
N GLY A 130 10.80 -0.67 -17.77
CA GLY A 130 11.88 0.09 -18.42
C GLY A 130 11.56 0.54 -19.84
N ASP A 131 10.57 -0.07 -20.51
CA ASP A 131 10.22 0.23 -21.89
C ASP A 131 9.10 1.29 -22.01
N THR A 132 8.12 1.26 -21.10
CA THR A 132 6.92 2.10 -21.15
C THR A 132 6.86 3.18 -20.07
N ASP A 133 7.85 3.23 -19.18
CA ASP A 133 7.83 4.10 -17.99
C ASP A 133 6.62 3.84 -17.05
N ALA A 134 5.89 2.76 -17.24
CA ALA A 134 4.81 2.39 -16.31
C ALA A 134 5.38 1.99 -14.94
N GLN A 135 4.60 2.25 -13.89
CA GLN A 135 4.94 1.90 -12.52
C GLN A 135 3.83 1.06 -11.92
N LEU A 136 4.19 -0.14 -11.44
CA LEU A 136 3.31 -1.02 -10.72
C LEU A 136 3.61 -0.93 -9.23
N ARG A 137 2.58 -0.65 -8.44
CA ARG A 137 2.60 -0.69 -6.97
C ARG A 137 1.67 -1.79 -6.50
N TYR A 138 2.19 -2.69 -5.69
CA TYR A 138 1.46 -3.84 -5.19
C TYR A 138 1.56 -3.92 -3.68
N ARG A 139 0.44 -4.14 -3.00
CA ARG A 139 0.36 -4.26 -1.55
C ARG A 139 -0.49 -5.46 -1.16
N VAL A 140 -0.04 -6.16 -0.12
CA VAL A 140 -0.83 -7.13 0.63
C VAL A 140 -0.94 -6.64 2.07
N ALA A 141 -2.16 -6.59 2.61
CA ALA A 141 -2.37 -6.17 3.99
C ALA A 141 -3.64 -6.78 4.59
N ALA A 142 -3.69 -6.86 5.91
CA ALA A 142 -4.85 -7.32 6.64
C ALA A 142 -5.85 -6.18 6.88
N TYR A 143 -7.12 -6.44 6.61
CA TYR A 143 -8.24 -5.53 6.83
C TYR A 143 -9.47 -6.28 7.32
N PRO A 144 -10.38 -5.63 8.06
CA PRO A 144 -11.70 -6.22 8.34
C PRO A 144 -12.45 -6.51 7.02
N PRO A 145 -12.92 -7.76 6.78
CA PRO A 145 -13.54 -8.13 5.50
C PRO A 145 -14.72 -7.22 5.09
N ALA A 146 -15.54 -6.81 6.07
CA ALA A 146 -16.66 -5.91 5.81
C ALA A 146 -16.23 -4.51 5.32
N ASP A 147 -15.04 -4.04 5.72
CA ASP A 147 -14.50 -2.75 5.26
C ASP A 147 -14.01 -2.89 3.81
N VAL A 148 -13.37 -4.03 3.50
CA VAL A 148 -12.95 -4.35 2.12
C VAL A 148 -14.15 -4.46 1.21
N ASP A 149 -15.17 -5.24 1.58
CA ASP A 149 -16.37 -5.43 0.74
C ASP A 149 -17.08 -4.10 0.46
N ARG A 150 -17.21 -3.23 1.49
CA ARG A 150 -17.79 -1.90 1.34
C ARG A 150 -17.01 -1.01 0.36
N THR A 151 -15.68 -1.12 0.38
CA THR A 151 -14.84 -0.38 -0.58
C THR A 151 -14.93 -0.95 -1.98
N LEU A 152 -14.98 -2.28 -2.14
CA LEU A 152 -15.20 -2.91 -3.44
C LEU A 152 -16.56 -2.52 -4.05
N ASP A 153 -17.63 -2.48 -3.22
CA ASP A 153 -18.96 -2.02 -3.66
C ASP A 153 -18.93 -0.53 -4.08
N TRP A 154 -18.20 0.30 -3.34
CA TRP A 154 -17.98 1.70 -3.72
C TRP A 154 -17.23 1.78 -5.05
N MET A 155 -16.11 1.08 -5.23
CA MET A 155 -15.36 1.05 -6.49
C MET A 155 -16.24 0.62 -7.66
N LYS A 156 -17.07 -0.40 -7.48
CA LYS A 156 -18.02 -0.88 -8.49
C LYS A 156 -19.03 0.17 -8.94
N SER A 157 -19.38 1.13 -8.06
CA SER A 157 -20.33 2.20 -8.38
C SER A 157 -19.69 3.38 -9.13
N LEU A 158 -18.36 3.48 -9.17
CA LEU A 158 -17.65 4.66 -9.69
C LEU A 158 -17.80 4.90 -11.20
N PRO A 159 -17.82 3.88 -12.08
CA PRO A 159 -18.05 4.11 -13.50
C PRO A 159 -19.38 4.82 -13.79
N ASP A 160 -20.43 4.53 -13.02
CA ASP A 160 -21.74 5.17 -13.17
C ASP A 160 -21.78 6.57 -12.55
N ARG A 161 -21.05 6.81 -11.46
CA ARG A 161 -21.08 8.05 -10.68
C ARG A 161 -20.00 9.05 -11.10
N CYS A 162 -18.81 8.55 -11.42
CA CYS A 162 -17.62 9.30 -11.77
C CYS A 162 -17.09 8.91 -13.16
N GLY A 163 -17.94 8.40 -14.07
CA GLY A 163 -17.52 7.93 -15.40
C GLY A 163 -16.78 9.00 -16.20
N GLN A 164 -17.20 10.27 -16.06
CA GLN A 164 -16.48 11.43 -16.60
C GLN A 164 -16.66 12.61 -15.64
N PHE A 165 -15.55 13.25 -15.25
CA PHE A 165 -15.56 14.44 -14.41
C PHE A 165 -14.33 15.32 -14.69
N THR A 166 -14.26 16.47 -14.06
CA THR A 166 -13.12 17.37 -14.16
C THR A 166 -12.43 17.56 -12.82
N VAL A 167 -11.12 17.75 -12.86
CA VAL A 167 -10.27 18.02 -11.71
C VAL A 167 -9.53 19.32 -11.92
N THR A 168 -9.50 20.19 -10.92
CA THR A 168 -8.62 21.35 -10.91
C THR A 168 -7.37 21.00 -10.14
N THR A 169 -6.22 20.98 -10.82
CA THR A 169 -4.93 20.69 -10.21
C THR A 169 -4.49 21.79 -9.26
N THR A 170 -3.47 21.53 -8.42
CA THR A 170 -2.89 22.54 -7.53
C THR A 170 -2.29 23.74 -8.27
N ARG A 171 -2.04 23.61 -9.58
CA ARG A 171 -1.58 24.71 -10.46
C ARG A 171 -2.75 25.48 -11.10
N GLY A 172 -3.99 25.11 -10.83
CA GLY A 172 -5.17 25.74 -11.42
C GLY A 172 -5.54 25.24 -12.81
N VAL A 173 -4.88 24.19 -13.30
CA VAL A 173 -5.20 23.58 -14.60
C VAL A 173 -6.39 22.64 -14.43
N VAL A 174 -7.37 22.76 -15.34
CA VAL A 174 -8.53 21.87 -15.38
C VAL A 174 -8.22 20.70 -16.29
N GLN A 175 -8.39 19.48 -15.75
CA GLN A 175 -8.13 18.22 -16.45
C GLN A 175 -9.40 17.40 -16.54
N GLY A 176 -9.61 16.69 -17.65
CA GLY A 176 -10.67 15.70 -17.80
C GLY A 176 -10.24 14.35 -17.19
N VAL A 177 -11.15 13.70 -16.50
CA VAL A 177 -10.94 12.35 -15.96
C VAL A 177 -12.02 11.43 -16.50
N GLU A 178 -11.62 10.25 -16.94
CA GLU A 178 -12.51 9.16 -17.34
C GLU A 178 -12.27 7.94 -16.45
N VAL A 179 -13.35 7.31 -15.99
CA VAL A 179 -13.33 6.10 -15.14
C VAL A 179 -14.13 5.00 -15.81
N ARG A 180 -13.52 3.84 -15.98
CA ARG A 180 -14.17 2.65 -16.56
C ARG A 180 -13.89 1.41 -15.73
N ASP A 181 -14.76 0.43 -15.80
CA ASP A 181 -14.49 -0.91 -15.29
C ASP A 181 -13.30 -1.53 -16.02
N LEU A 182 -12.45 -2.21 -15.27
CA LEU A 182 -11.37 -3.06 -15.77
C LEU A 182 -11.70 -4.52 -15.41
N PRO A 183 -11.90 -5.40 -16.39
CA PRO A 183 -12.16 -6.81 -16.10
C PRO A 183 -10.98 -7.48 -15.40
N LEU A 184 -11.25 -8.23 -14.32
CA LEU A 184 -10.27 -9.07 -13.63
C LEU A 184 -10.60 -10.56 -13.81
N PRO A 185 -9.59 -11.46 -13.80
CA PRO A 185 -9.81 -12.89 -13.74
C PRO A 185 -10.57 -13.27 -12.45
N PRO A 186 -11.28 -14.44 -12.43
CA PRO A 186 -12.05 -14.86 -11.27
C PRO A 186 -11.14 -15.37 -10.14
N VAL A 187 -10.55 -14.46 -9.38
CA VAL A 187 -9.63 -14.72 -8.26
C VAL A 187 -10.12 -14.06 -6.98
N GLY A 188 -9.69 -14.60 -5.83
CA GLY A 188 -10.10 -14.14 -4.51
C GLY A 188 -11.57 -14.38 -4.19
N ASP A 189 -12.03 -13.90 -3.05
CA ASP A 189 -13.43 -13.99 -2.59
C ASP A 189 -14.29 -12.85 -3.13
N ALA A 190 -13.68 -11.67 -3.29
CA ALA A 190 -14.29 -10.50 -3.91
C ALA A 190 -13.21 -9.67 -4.62
N ARG A 191 -13.59 -8.98 -5.69
CA ARG A 191 -12.65 -8.19 -6.48
C ARG A 191 -13.34 -7.08 -7.25
N GLN A 192 -12.60 -6.00 -7.51
CA GLN A 192 -12.98 -4.92 -8.41
C GLN A 192 -11.73 -4.27 -8.99
N ALA A 193 -11.80 -3.82 -10.23
CA ALA A 193 -10.77 -2.96 -10.79
C ALA A 193 -11.38 -1.87 -11.67
N LEU A 194 -10.65 -0.78 -11.76
CA LEU A 194 -11.00 0.39 -12.54
C LEU A 194 -9.80 0.79 -13.40
N ARG A 195 -10.07 1.28 -14.59
CA ARG A 195 -9.12 2.08 -15.37
C ARG A 195 -9.52 3.53 -15.28
N VAL A 196 -8.58 4.37 -14.90
CA VAL A 196 -8.75 5.82 -14.79
C VAL A 196 -7.77 6.49 -15.73
N THR A 197 -8.27 7.38 -16.60
CA THR A 197 -7.46 8.15 -17.53
C THR A 197 -7.63 9.63 -17.23
N LEU A 198 -6.52 10.32 -16.97
CA LEU A 198 -6.49 11.77 -16.78
C LEU A 198 -5.86 12.41 -18.03
N ALA A 199 -6.57 13.32 -18.64
CA ALA A 199 -6.04 14.13 -19.75
C ALA A 199 -5.34 15.37 -19.18
N GLY A 200 -4.06 15.55 -19.52
CA GLY A 200 -3.26 16.69 -19.12
C GLY A 200 -2.56 17.33 -20.33
N GLU A 201 -1.78 18.36 -20.05
CA GLU A 201 -0.92 19.02 -21.03
C GLU A 201 0.51 19.09 -20.50
N THR A 202 1.48 18.89 -21.36
CA THR A 202 2.91 19.12 -21.06
C THR A 202 3.19 20.62 -20.93
N GLU A 203 4.39 20.99 -20.49
CA GLU A 203 4.81 22.39 -20.43
C GLU A 203 4.85 23.05 -21.84
N GLU A 204 5.00 22.24 -22.87
CA GLU A 204 4.99 22.65 -24.29
C GLU A 204 3.56 22.75 -24.87
N GLY A 205 2.53 22.39 -24.09
CA GLY A 205 1.11 22.42 -24.48
C GLY A 205 0.68 21.20 -25.30
N GLU A 206 1.45 20.12 -25.30
CA GLU A 206 1.07 18.87 -25.93
C GLU A 206 0.15 18.06 -25.00
N LEU A 207 -0.88 17.43 -25.59
CA LEU A 207 -1.76 16.55 -24.83
C LEU A 207 -1.01 15.32 -24.34
N THR A 208 -1.14 15.00 -23.07
CA THR A 208 -0.64 13.78 -22.47
C THR A 208 -1.72 13.10 -21.64
N TYR A 209 -1.62 11.80 -21.50
CA TYR A 209 -2.59 11.02 -20.75
C TYR A 209 -1.88 10.23 -19.67
N LEU A 210 -2.34 10.37 -18.42
CA LEU A 210 -1.98 9.44 -17.37
C LEU A 210 -3.05 8.35 -17.34
N THR A 211 -2.66 7.13 -17.64
CA THR A 211 -3.51 5.95 -17.50
C THR A 211 -3.15 5.19 -16.22
N MET A 212 -4.14 4.86 -15.42
CA MET A 212 -3.97 4.12 -14.16
C MET A 212 -4.99 3.00 -14.05
N ASP A 213 -4.52 1.79 -13.84
CA ASP A 213 -5.33 0.70 -13.34
C ASP A 213 -5.28 0.68 -11.81
N LEU A 214 -6.43 0.64 -11.16
CA LEU A 214 -6.58 0.39 -9.73
C LEU A 214 -7.30 -0.93 -9.56
N ALA A 215 -6.64 -1.94 -9.02
CA ALA A 215 -7.24 -3.24 -8.73
C ALA A 215 -7.22 -3.54 -7.23
N ALA A 216 -8.28 -4.17 -6.75
CA ALA A 216 -8.43 -4.59 -5.37
C ALA A 216 -9.08 -5.98 -5.30
N VAL A 217 -8.49 -6.87 -4.48
CA VAL A 217 -8.94 -8.26 -4.33
C VAL A 217 -8.92 -8.64 -2.86
N ARG A 218 -10.01 -9.24 -2.37
CA ARG A 218 -10.08 -9.84 -1.03
C ARG A 218 -9.78 -11.33 -1.09
N VAL A 219 -8.93 -11.80 -0.18
CA VAL A 219 -8.65 -13.23 0.04
C VAL A 219 -8.72 -13.49 1.54
N GLY A 220 -9.89 -13.91 2.02
CA GLY A 220 -10.18 -14.06 3.45
C GLY A 220 -10.24 -12.72 4.17
N GLU A 221 -9.34 -12.54 5.12
CA GLU A 221 -9.18 -11.31 5.93
C GLU A 221 -8.10 -10.38 5.39
N GLU A 222 -7.46 -10.74 4.30
CA GLU A 222 -6.44 -9.94 3.63
C GLU A 222 -6.99 -9.33 2.34
N ALA A 223 -6.42 -8.19 1.97
CA ALA A 223 -6.65 -7.59 0.67
C ALA A 223 -5.34 -7.34 -0.06
N ILE A 224 -5.42 -7.50 -1.36
CA ILE A 224 -4.44 -7.07 -2.33
C ILE A 224 -4.93 -5.74 -2.89
N THR A 225 -4.06 -4.74 -2.95
CA THR A 225 -4.26 -3.54 -3.75
C THR A 225 -3.12 -3.43 -4.76
N LEU A 226 -3.46 -3.01 -5.96
CA LEU A 226 -2.51 -2.81 -7.04
C LEU A 226 -2.87 -1.53 -7.80
N THR A 227 -1.87 -0.70 -8.06
CA THR A 227 -1.93 0.34 -9.09
C THR A 227 -0.88 0.03 -10.15
N ASN A 228 -1.28 0.09 -11.41
CA ASN A 228 -0.38 0.05 -12.56
C ASN A 228 -0.62 1.31 -13.36
N ALA A 229 0.37 2.20 -13.44
CA ALA A 229 0.17 3.56 -13.94
C ALA A 229 1.34 4.04 -14.77
N GLY A 230 1.05 4.75 -15.84
CA GLY A 230 2.06 5.32 -16.72
C GLY A 230 1.49 6.46 -17.55
N LEU A 231 2.40 7.27 -18.12
CA LEU A 231 2.04 8.21 -19.17
C LEU A 231 1.86 7.40 -20.46
N ASP A 232 0.76 7.67 -21.17
CA ASP A 232 0.33 7.01 -22.41
C ASP A 232 -0.22 5.58 -22.20
N GLU A 233 0.51 4.51 -22.47
CA GLU A 233 -0.01 3.15 -22.51
C GLU A 233 0.30 2.36 -21.24
N VAL A 234 -0.76 1.74 -20.69
CA VAL A 234 -0.67 0.80 -19.57
C VAL A 234 -1.38 -0.50 -19.97
N TYR A 235 -0.65 -1.61 -19.93
CA TYR A 235 -1.17 -2.92 -20.33
C TYR A 235 -2.02 -3.54 -19.23
N ALA A 236 -3.31 -3.75 -19.52
CA ALA A 236 -4.27 -4.37 -18.60
C ALA A 236 -3.87 -5.80 -18.21
N GLU A 237 -3.22 -6.51 -19.10
CA GLU A 237 -2.74 -7.88 -18.93
C GLU A 237 -1.75 -7.99 -17.78
N VAL A 238 -0.88 -6.97 -17.59
CA VAL A 238 0.06 -6.90 -16.46
C VAL A 238 -0.69 -6.78 -15.14
N THR A 239 -1.69 -5.90 -15.08
CA THR A 239 -2.58 -5.76 -13.92
C THR A 239 -3.27 -7.08 -13.59
N GLN A 240 -3.84 -7.75 -14.59
CA GLN A 240 -4.54 -9.03 -14.44
C GLN A 240 -3.60 -10.15 -13.97
N GLN A 241 -2.40 -10.25 -14.57
CA GLN A 241 -1.39 -11.24 -14.22
C GLN A 241 -0.91 -11.06 -12.77
N ALA A 242 -0.57 -9.83 -12.38
CA ALA A 242 -0.11 -9.52 -11.03
C ALA A 242 -1.16 -9.85 -9.97
N VAL A 243 -2.42 -9.48 -10.21
CA VAL A 243 -3.54 -9.81 -9.33
C VAL A 243 -3.76 -11.31 -9.23
N GLN A 244 -3.69 -12.04 -10.35
CA GLN A 244 -3.88 -13.49 -10.38
C GLN A 244 -2.80 -14.22 -9.58
N LEU A 245 -1.54 -13.89 -9.81
CA LEU A 245 -0.39 -14.49 -9.10
C LEU A 245 -0.47 -14.21 -7.61
N GLY A 246 -0.71 -12.97 -7.24
CA GLY A 246 -0.79 -12.58 -5.83
C GLY A 246 -1.93 -13.24 -5.08
N ALA A 247 -3.13 -13.30 -5.68
CA ALA A 247 -4.28 -13.95 -5.07
C ALA A 247 -4.05 -15.46 -4.88
N GLN A 248 -3.41 -16.12 -5.85
CA GLN A 248 -3.05 -17.55 -5.75
C GLN A 248 -2.06 -17.79 -4.62
N ARG A 249 -0.97 -17.00 -4.53
CA ARG A 249 0.03 -17.09 -3.46
C ARG A 249 -0.59 -16.89 -2.09
N LEU A 250 -1.39 -15.85 -1.94
CA LEU A 250 -2.05 -15.52 -0.68
C LEU A 250 -2.99 -16.64 -0.24
N ALA A 251 -3.76 -17.22 -1.16
CA ALA A 251 -4.63 -18.36 -0.89
C ALA A 251 -3.84 -19.61 -0.44
N GLU A 252 -2.69 -19.89 -1.06
CA GLU A 252 -1.81 -20.99 -0.66
C GLU A 252 -1.17 -20.78 0.72
N ILE A 253 -0.72 -19.57 1.02
CA ILE A 253 -0.17 -19.20 2.33
C ILE A 253 -1.22 -19.44 3.42
N ARG A 254 -2.44 -18.99 3.20
CA ARG A 254 -3.56 -19.20 4.13
C ARG A 254 -3.90 -20.69 4.31
N LYS A 255 -3.88 -21.47 3.22
CA LYS A 255 -4.11 -22.92 3.29
C LYS A 255 -3.06 -23.62 4.14
N ARG A 256 -1.78 -23.27 3.98
CA ARG A 256 -0.67 -23.83 4.78
C ARG A 256 -0.79 -23.42 6.25
N GLY A 257 -1.09 -22.16 6.54
CA GLY A 257 -1.28 -21.67 7.90
C GLY A 257 -2.38 -22.44 8.66
N ARG A 258 -3.49 -22.75 8.00
CA ARG A 258 -4.59 -23.55 8.58
C ARG A 258 -4.23 -25.02 8.82
N ALA A 259 -3.31 -25.58 8.06
CA ALA A 259 -2.90 -26.97 8.20
C ALA A 259 -1.89 -27.20 9.36
N GLN A 260 -1.37 -26.13 9.97
CA GLN A 260 -0.40 -26.16 11.06
C GLN A 260 -1.02 -25.95 12.46
N ILE A 261 -2.33 -25.75 12.52
CA ILE A 261 -3.12 -25.64 13.76
C ILE A 261 -3.85 -26.97 14.03
#